data_43880cf7c2a2cfc9b00ca36c0dca6c08
#
_entry.id   43880cf7c2a2cfc9b00ca36c0dca6c08
#
_cell.length_a   1.000
_cell.length_b   1.000
_cell.length_c   1.000
_cell.angle_alpha   90.00
_cell.angle_beta   90.00
_cell.angle_gamma   90.00
#
_symmetry.space_group_name_H-M   'P 1'
#
loop_
_entity.id
_entity.type
_entity.pdbx_description
1 polymer ?
#
loop_
_entity_poly.entity_id
_entity_poly.type
_entity_poly.pdbx_seq_one_letter_code
_entity_poly.pdbx_strand_id
1 'polypeptide(L)'
;MINHGSLFDLFVIGFYIKHYITAIGAVEEFRWPIWGAVGNKYGIVPIERSNINNAVHSLNNVEGAIREGISFLIAPEGTRTRTGELNKFKKGPFHLSKNTAVSIVPIGITGAFEAKKKNNWRLKPGIITTCFGEVITYNDYNHMSVEELRDYVRMKVKELITEQ
;
A
#
# COMPACT_ATOMS: atom_id res chain seq x y z
N MET A 1 -3.09 2.76 -4.14
CA MET A 1 -2.87 2.83 -2.68
C MET A 1 -4.01 2.14 -1.97
N ILE A 2 -3.73 1.31 -0.93
CA ILE A 2 -4.70 0.43 -0.27
C ILE A 2 -4.79 0.71 1.24
N ASN A 3 -5.91 0.32 1.88
CA ASN A 3 -5.92 0.06 3.31
C ASN A 3 -5.18 -1.26 3.62
N HIS A 4 -4.67 -1.42 4.84
CA HIS A 4 -3.86 -2.57 5.19
C HIS A 4 -4.45 -3.36 6.36
N GLY A 5 -5.28 -4.34 6.04
CA GLY A 5 -5.99 -5.18 7.00
C GLY A 5 -5.27 -6.49 7.32
N SER A 6 -4.69 -7.11 6.32
CA SER A 6 -4.26 -8.51 6.39
C SER A 6 -3.01 -8.80 5.55
N LEU A 7 -2.45 -10.00 5.76
CA LEU A 7 -1.46 -10.57 4.84
C LEU A 7 -2.12 -10.92 3.48
N PHE A 8 -3.42 -11.12 3.46
CA PHE A 8 -4.16 -11.46 2.24
C PHE A 8 -4.28 -10.31 1.25
N ASP A 9 -4.07 -9.06 1.67
CA ASP A 9 -4.23 -7.88 0.81
C ASP A 9 -3.39 -7.99 -0.48
N LEU A 10 -2.15 -8.46 -0.38
CA LEU A 10 -1.26 -8.64 -1.55
C LEU A 10 -1.78 -9.71 -2.52
N PHE A 11 -2.28 -10.83 -1.99
CA PHE A 11 -2.78 -11.93 -2.81
C PHE A 11 -4.07 -11.55 -3.53
N VAL A 12 -4.96 -10.86 -2.84
CA VAL A 12 -6.24 -10.40 -3.40
C VAL A 12 -6.00 -9.38 -4.52
N ILE A 13 -5.12 -8.41 -4.30
CA ILE A 13 -4.77 -7.43 -5.33
C ILE A 13 -4.06 -8.09 -6.51
N GLY A 14 -3.13 -9.00 -6.27
CA GLY A 14 -2.43 -9.75 -7.32
C GLY A 14 -3.36 -10.61 -8.19
N PHE A 15 -4.51 -11.01 -7.67
CA PHE A 15 -5.54 -11.72 -8.45
C PHE A 15 -6.23 -10.81 -9.49
N TYR A 16 -6.49 -9.55 -9.13
CA TYR A 16 -7.21 -8.62 -9.99
C TYR A 16 -6.30 -7.88 -10.97
N ILE A 17 -5.09 -7.53 -10.57
CA ILE A 17 -4.15 -6.79 -11.41
C ILE A 17 -3.31 -7.76 -12.24
N LYS A 18 -3.48 -7.72 -13.56
CA LYS A 18 -2.83 -8.67 -14.51
C LYS A 18 -1.53 -8.16 -15.12
N HIS A 19 -1.13 -6.93 -14.86
CA HIS A 19 0.18 -6.41 -15.25
C HIS A 19 1.16 -6.49 -14.07
N TYR A 20 2.44 -6.36 -14.37
CA TYR A 20 3.47 -6.39 -13.34
C TYR A 20 3.30 -5.22 -12.37
N ILE A 21 3.15 -5.56 -11.11
CA ILE A 21 3.16 -4.63 -9.99
C ILE A 21 4.14 -5.13 -8.95
N THR A 22 4.78 -4.22 -8.25
CA THR A 22 5.57 -4.55 -7.07
C THR A 22 5.06 -3.79 -5.85
N ALA A 23 5.70 -3.94 -4.72
CA ALA A 23 5.26 -3.35 -3.46
C ALA A 23 6.44 -2.83 -2.62
N ILE A 24 6.10 -2.13 -1.57
CA ILE A 24 7.03 -1.74 -0.52
C ILE A 24 6.76 -2.64 0.70
N GLY A 25 7.77 -3.36 1.15
CA GLY A 25 7.70 -4.27 2.30
C GLY A 25 8.54 -3.81 3.49
N ALA A 26 8.24 -4.28 4.69
CA ALA A 26 9.09 -4.02 5.84
C ALA A 26 10.37 -4.86 5.77
N VAL A 27 11.53 -4.26 6.06
CA VAL A 27 12.83 -4.95 5.98
C VAL A 27 12.86 -6.22 6.86
N GLU A 28 12.14 -6.23 7.97
CA GLU A 28 12.04 -7.36 8.89
C GLU A 28 11.41 -8.60 8.22
N GLU A 29 10.49 -8.40 7.27
CA GLU A 29 9.82 -9.47 6.56
C GLU A 29 10.78 -10.21 5.59
N PHE A 30 11.81 -9.54 5.09
CA PHE A 30 12.83 -10.14 4.24
C PHE A 30 13.77 -11.10 4.98
N ARG A 31 13.78 -11.08 6.30
CA ARG A 31 14.53 -12.04 7.14
C ARG A 31 13.87 -13.41 7.18
N TRP A 32 12.61 -13.53 6.76
CA TRP A 32 11.93 -14.82 6.67
C TRP A 32 12.37 -15.55 5.41
N PRO A 33 12.89 -16.79 5.51
CA PRO A 33 13.58 -17.45 4.39
C PRO A 33 12.76 -17.52 3.10
N ILE A 34 11.49 -17.95 3.21
CA ILE A 34 10.61 -18.08 2.03
C ILE A 34 10.13 -16.71 1.55
N TRP A 35 9.69 -15.85 2.46
CA TRP A 35 9.14 -14.54 2.13
C TRP A 35 10.20 -13.61 1.56
N GLY A 36 11.42 -13.63 2.12
CA GLY A 36 12.54 -12.83 1.60
C GLY A 36 12.92 -13.24 0.17
N ALA A 37 12.98 -14.55 -0.11
CA ALA A 37 13.26 -15.04 -1.46
C ALA A 37 12.18 -14.64 -2.47
N VAL A 38 10.90 -14.77 -2.10
CA VAL A 38 9.76 -14.35 -2.92
C VAL A 38 9.77 -12.83 -3.11
N GLY A 39 9.93 -12.05 -2.04
CA GLY A 39 9.97 -10.59 -2.09
C GLY A 39 11.06 -10.06 -3.02
N ASN A 40 12.27 -10.61 -2.90
CA ASN A 40 13.38 -10.24 -3.78
C ASN A 40 13.09 -10.57 -5.25
N LYS A 41 12.52 -11.76 -5.52
CA LYS A 41 12.18 -12.19 -6.89
C LYS A 41 11.10 -11.31 -7.52
N TYR A 42 10.15 -10.82 -6.73
CA TYR A 42 9.09 -9.89 -7.17
C TYR A 42 9.50 -8.42 -7.15
N GLY A 43 10.76 -8.10 -6.83
CA GLY A 43 11.24 -6.73 -6.80
C GLY A 43 10.61 -5.88 -5.68
N ILE A 44 10.12 -6.51 -4.60
CA ILE A 44 9.58 -5.76 -3.45
C ILE A 44 10.71 -4.97 -2.81
N VAL A 45 10.52 -3.66 -2.66
CA VAL A 45 11.54 -2.78 -2.09
C VAL A 45 11.44 -2.80 -0.56
N PRO A 46 12.51 -3.22 0.15
CA PRO A 46 12.52 -3.20 1.60
C PRO A 46 12.60 -1.77 2.14
N ILE A 47 11.75 -1.45 3.12
CA ILE A 47 11.82 -0.18 3.85
C ILE A 47 12.08 -0.45 5.33
N GLU A 48 13.11 0.19 5.87
CA GLU A 48 13.39 0.26 7.30
C GLU A 48 12.56 1.39 7.93
N ARG A 49 11.44 1.01 8.55
CA ARG A 49 10.46 1.96 9.10
C ARG A 49 10.90 2.64 10.40
N SER A 50 11.90 2.09 11.07
CA SER A 50 12.48 2.60 12.32
C SER A 50 13.49 3.71 12.10
N ASN A 51 14.08 3.81 10.91
CA ASN A 51 15.08 4.82 10.55
C ASN A 51 14.60 5.68 9.39
N ILE A 52 14.38 6.98 9.66
CA ILE A 52 13.85 7.92 8.68
C ILE A 52 14.79 8.08 7.47
N ASN A 53 16.11 8.15 7.69
CA ASN A 53 17.09 8.32 6.62
C ASN A 53 17.10 7.11 5.68
N ASN A 54 17.08 5.90 6.25
CA ASN A 54 17.03 4.66 5.47
C ASN A 54 15.69 4.51 4.73
N ALA A 55 14.59 4.95 5.34
CA ALA A 55 13.28 4.96 4.68
C ALA A 55 13.26 5.93 3.48
N VAL A 56 13.87 7.12 3.61
CA VAL A 56 14.00 8.08 2.52
C VAL A 56 14.85 7.51 1.38
N HIS A 57 15.99 6.87 1.69
CA HIS A 57 16.83 6.23 0.68
C HIS A 57 16.07 5.13 -0.08
N SER A 58 15.32 4.29 0.63
CA SER A 58 14.48 3.27 -0.01
C SER A 58 13.40 3.89 -0.90
N LEU A 59 12.78 5.00 -0.50
CA LEU A 59 11.80 5.72 -1.33
C LEU A 59 12.43 6.32 -2.60
N ASN A 60 13.69 6.76 -2.57
CA ASN A 60 14.39 7.23 -3.76
C ASN A 60 14.59 6.10 -4.78
N ASN A 61 14.86 4.88 -4.32
CA ASN A 61 14.94 3.71 -5.22
C ASN A 61 13.57 3.39 -5.86
N VAL A 62 12.50 3.52 -5.08
CA VAL A 62 11.11 3.38 -5.58
C VAL A 62 10.80 4.47 -6.61
N GLU A 63 11.24 5.69 -6.38
CA GLU A 63 11.07 6.82 -7.31
C GLU A 63 11.71 6.52 -8.68
N GLY A 64 12.93 5.99 -8.70
CA GLY A 64 13.60 5.55 -9.93
C GLY A 64 12.78 4.52 -10.71
N ALA A 65 12.33 3.46 -10.02
CA ALA A 65 11.54 2.41 -10.64
C ALA A 65 10.16 2.90 -11.16
N ILE A 66 9.52 3.83 -10.46
CA ILE A 66 8.28 4.47 -10.93
C ILE A 66 8.54 5.25 -12.23
N ARG A 67 9.64 5.99 -12.33
CA ARG A 67 10.02 6.73 -13.53
C ARG A 67 10.29 5.82 -14.73
N GLU A 68 10.68 4.56 -14.46
CA GLU A 68 10.84 3.49 -15.46
C GLU A 68 9.48 2.82 -15.82
N GLY A 69 8.36 3.28 -15.25
CA GLY A 69 7.02 2.80 -15.54
C GLY A 69 6.54 1.64 -14.66
N ILE A 70 7.27 1.29 -13.60
CA ILE A 70 6.85 0.22 -12.68
C ILE A 70 5.77 0.72 -11.73
N SER A 71 4.67 -0.02 -11.66
CA SER A 71 3.57 0.27 -10.74
C SER A 71 3.84 -0.29 -9.34
N PHE A 72 3.53 0.48 -8.32
CA PHE A 72 3.73 0.10 -6.92
C PHE A 72 2.42 -0.02 -6.14
N LEU A 73 2.23 -1.14 -5.47
CA LEU A 73 1.21 -1.29 -4.44
C LEU A 73 1.74 -0.75 -3.12
N ILE A 74 1.10 0.27 -2.60
CA ILE A 74 1.51 0.95 -1.37
C ILE A 74 0.35 0.96 -0.37
N ALA A 75 0.64 0.53 0.87
CA ALA A 75 -0.23 0.69 2.03
C ALA A 75 0.27 1.88 2.87
N PRO A 76 -0.31 3.09 2.73
CA PRO A 76 0.21 4.30 3.36
C PRO A 76 0.14 4.30 4.90
N GLU A 77 -0.65 3.40 5.49
CA GLU A 77 -0.67 3.17 6.94
C GLU A 77 0.69 2.72 7.48
N GLY A 78 1.50 2.08 6.63
CA GLY A 78 2.83 1.57 6.99
C GLY A 78 2.82 0.35 7.92
N THR A 79 1.67 -0.13 8.36
CA THR A 79 1.49 -1.38 9.11
C THR A 79 0.05 -1.84 9.04
N ARG A 80 -0.18 -3.16 9.17
CA ARG A 80 -1.53 -3.72 9.25
C ARG A 80 -2.27 -3.18 10.47
N THR A 81 -3.56 -2.86 10.29
CA THR A 81 -4.42 -2.46 11.41
C THR A 81 -4.52 -3.57 12.46
N ARG A 82 -4.76 -3.17 13.71
CA ARG A 82 -5.01 -4.09 14.84
C ARG A 82 -6.48 -4.11 15.25
N THR A 83 -7.21 -3.07 14.88
CA THR A 83 -8.63 -2.86 15.25
C THR A 83 -9.60 -3.17 14.12
N GLY A 84 -9.13 -3.20 12.87
CA GLY A 84 -9.95 -3.24 11.67
C GLY A 84 -10.22 -1.85 11.09
N GLU A 85 -9.96 -0.80 11.85
CA GLU A 85 -10.15 0.57 11.40
C GLU A 85 -9.00 1.06 10.51
N LEU A 86 -9.30 2.00 9.62
CA LEU A 86 -8.33 2.65 8.76
C LEU A 86 -7.42 3.60 9.57
N ASN A 87 -6.16 3.25 9.72
CA ASN A 87 -5.17 4.05 10.42
C ASN A 87 -4.87 5.38 9.70
N LYS A 88 -4.09 6.22 10.36
CA LYS A 88 -3.54 7.44 9.75
C LYS A 88 -2.54 7.06 8.66
N PHE A 89 -2.58 7.78 7.54
CA PHE A 89 -1.63 7.61 6.46
C PHE A 89 -0.34 8.38 6.74
N LYS A 90 0.80 7.77 6.41
CA LYS A 90 2.13 8.39 6.48
C LYS A 90 2.37 9.27 5.26
N LYS A 91 3.16 10.34 5.40
CA LYS A 91 3.42 11.31 4.32
C LYS A 91 4.34 10.78 3.22
N GLY A 92 5.24 9.84 3.52
CA GLY A 92 6.25 9.34 2.59
C GLY A 92 5.72 8.95 1.20
N PRO A 93 4.66 8.12 1.10
CA PRO A 93 4.07 7.78 -0.20
C PRO A 93 3.55 8.97 -1.00
N PHE A 94 3.12 10.04 -0.34
CA PHE A 94 2.58 11.24 -1.01
C PHE A 94 3.67 12.19 -1.47
N HIS A 95 4.80 12.27 -0.77
CA HIS A 95 6.02 12.88 -1.29
C HIS A 95 6.47 12.17 -2.57
N LEU A 96 6.52 10.83 -2.54
CA LEU A 96 6.87 10.02 -3.70
C LEU A 96 5.94 10.30 -4.89
N SER A 97 4.62 10.31 -4.68
CA SER A 97 3.66 10.59 -5.75
C SER A 97 3.84 11.98 -6.36
N LYS A 98 4.09 13.01 -5.53
CA LYS A 98 4.34 14.37 -6.02
C LYS A 98 5.65 14.49 -6.80
N ASN A 99 6.71 13.85 -6.34
CA ASN A 99 8.02 13.88 -6.99
C ASN A 99 8.02 13.16 -8.35
N THR A 100 7.18 12.14 -8.50
CA THR A 100 7.11 11.32 -9.71
C THR A 100 5.94 11.68 -10.63
N ALA A 101 5.04 12.54 -10.19
CA ALA A 101 3.83 12.96 -10.93
C ALA A 101 2.95 11.76 -11.37
N VAL A 102 2.95 10.65 -10.62
CA VAL A 102 2.21 9.44 -10.98
C VAL A 102 0.75 9.52 -10.58
N SER A 103 -0.11 8.84 -11.34
CA SER A 103 -1.49 8.65 -10.97
C SER A 103 -1.62 7.73 -9.75
N ILE A 104 -2.62 7.98 -8.91
CA ILE A 104 -2.94 7.20 -7.72
C ILE A 104 -4.29 6.53 -7.92
N VAL A 105 -4.34 5.21 -7.75
CA VAL A 105 -5.62 4.46 -7.69
C VAL A 105 -5.88 4.13 -6.22
N PRO A 106 -6.88 4.73 -5.57
CA PRO A 106 -7.33 4.31 -4.25
C PRO A 106 -8.04 2.97 -4.35
N ILE A 107 -7.77 2.06 -3.42
CA ILE A 107 -8.34 0.71 -3.40
C ILE A 107 -8.79 0.41 -1.97
N GLY A 108 -10.05 0.01 -1.80
CA GLY A 108 -10.62 -0.44 -0.54
C GLY A 108 -10.70 -1.96 -0.48
N ILE A 109 -10.24 -2.55 0.62
CA ILE A 109 -10.32 -4.00 0.88
C ILE A 109 -11.09 -4.21 2.19
N THR A 110 -12.18 -4.98 2.15
CA THR A 110 -12.97 -5.38 3.32
C THR A 110 -12.96 -6.91 3.49
N GLY A 111 -13.28 -7.39 4.68
CA GLY A 111 -13.27 -8.83 5.02
C GLY A 111 -11.88 -9.44 5.24
N ALA A 112 -10.81 -8.83 4.74
CA ALA A 112 -9.46 -9.37 4.88
C ALA A 112 -8.95 -9.34 6.34
N PHE A 113 -9.32 -8.32 7.11
CA PHE A 113 -8.98 -8.23 8.53
C PHE A 113 -9.67 -9.33 9.34
N GLU A 114 -10.95 -9.58 9.08
CA GLU A 114 -11.75 -10.64 9.72
C GLU A 114 -11.19 -12.01 9.38
N ALA A 115 -10.82 -12.23 8.12
CA ALA A 115 -10.27 -13.51 7.64
C ALA A 115 -8.93 -13.83 8.31
N LYS A 116 -8.04 -12.82 8.52
CA LYS A 116 -6.73 -13.04 9.14
C LYS A 116 -6.22 -11.79 9.84
N LYS A 117 -6.44 -11.72 11.13
CA LYS A 117 -5.91 -10.66 12.01
C LYS A 117 -4.39 -10.75 12.15
N LYS A 118 -3.72 -9.61 12.33
CA LYS A 118 -2.26 -9.51 12.44
C LYS A 118 -1.68 -10.41 13.55
N ASN A 119 -2.34 -10.45 14.71
CA ASN A 119 -1.84 -11.13 15.91
C ASN A 119 -2.58 -12.46 16.21
N ASN A 120 -3.31 -13.00 15.24
CA ASN A 120 -4.01 -14.27 15.40
C ASN A 120 -3.58 -15.24 14.30
N TRP A 121 -3.13 -16.41 14.64
CA TRP A 121 -2.74 -17.44 13.67
C TRP A 121 -3.94 -18.08 12.96
N ARG A 122 -5.14 -18.01 13.55
CA ARG A 122 -6.36 -18.62 13.02
C ARG A 122 -6.83 -17.88 11.78
N LEU A 123 -7.21 -18.65 10.77
CA LEU A 123 -7.93 -18.17 9.59
C LEU A 123 -9.43 -18.34 9.86
N LYS A 124 -10.21 -17.35 9.42
CA LYS A 124 -11.67 -17.42 9.45
C LYS A 124 -12.17 -17.38 8.00
N PRO A 125 -13.03 -18.33 7.60
CA PRO A 125 -13.72 -18.25 6.32
C PRO A 125 -14.54 -16.96 6.22
N GLY A 126 -14.58 -16.37 5.03
CA GLY A 126 -15.32 -15.14 4.80
C GLY A 126 -15.14 -14.66 3.37
N ILE A 127 -15.87 -13.61 3.03
CA ILE A 127 -15.77 -12.93 1.74
C ILE A 127 -14.77 -11.77 1.89
N ILE A 128 -13.84 -11.66 0.95
CA ILE A 128 -12.97 -10.50 0.84
C ILE A 128 -13.39 -9.74 -0.41
N THR A 129 -13.81 -8.51 -0.21
CA THR A 129 -14.23 -7.62 -1.30
C THR A 129 -13.14 -6.59 -1.57
N THR A 130 -12.91 -6.29 -2.84
CA THR A 130 -11.94 -5.28 -3.29
C THR A 130 -12.64 -4.30 -4.22
N CYS A 131 -12.63 -3.02 -3.85
CA CYS A 131 -13.18 -1.93 -4.64
C CYS A 131 -12.06 -1.03 -5.14
N PHE A 132 -12.05 -0.77 -6.46
CA PHE A 132 -11.15 0.16 -7.10
C PHE A 132 -11.88 1.50 -7.25
N GLY A 133 -11.31 2.56 -6.73
CA GLY A 133 -11.81 3.92 -6.91
C GLY A 133 -11.32 4.55 -8.22
N GLU A 134 -11.81 5.74 -8.48
CA GLU A 134 -11.39 6.52 -9.64
C GLU A 134 -9.90 6.87 -9.58
N VAL A 135 -9.28 6.91 -10.75
CA VAL A 135 -7.87 7.30 -10.88
C VAL A 135 -7.71 8.77 -10.55
N ILE A 136 -6.86 9.08 -9.59
CA ILE A 136 -6.47 10.44 -9.22
C ILE A 136 -5.19 10.76 -10.00
N THR A 137 -5.31 11.61 -11.02
CA THR A 137 -4.18 11.99 -11.88
C THR A 137 -3.33 13.10 -11.23
N TYR A 138 -2.13 13.34 -11.77
CA TYR A 138 -1.28 14.43 -11.28
C TYR A 138 -1.99 15.79 -11.38
N ASN A 139 -2.79 16.02 -12.43
CA ASN A 139 -3.53 17.27 -12.58
C ASN A 139 -4.56 17.49 -11.47
N ASP A 140 -5.13 16.42 -10.91
CA ASP A 140 -6.11 16.51 -9.84
C ASP A 140 -5.46 16.91 -8.49
N TYR A 141 -4.17 16.65 -8.30
CA TYR A 141 -3.52 16.85 -7.01
C TYR A 141 -2.24 17.71 -7.03
N ASN A 142 -1.79 18.19 -8.18
CA ASN A 142 -0.54 18.96 -8.28
C ASN A 142 -0.54 20.23 -7.40
N HIS A 143 -1.71 20.86 -7.23
CA HIS A 143 -1.94 22.05 -6.42
C HIS A 143 -2.05 21.77 -4.91
N MET A 144 -2.27 20.52 -4.52
CA MET A 144 -2.42 20.13 -3.11
C MET A 144 -1.04 20.08 -2.42
N SER A 145 -0.99 20.42 -1.14
CA SER A 145 0.13 20.06 -0.27
C SER A 145 0.21 18.53 -0.09
N VAL A 146 1.30 18.04 0.47
CA VAL A 146 1.45 16.59 0.79
C VAL A 146 0.40 16.14 1.80
N GLU A 147 0.08 17.00 2.75
CA GLU A 147 -0.93 16.76 3.78
C GLU A 147 -2.34 16.69 3.19
N GLU A 148 -2.71 17.62 2.34
CA GLU A 148 -4.00 17.64 1.67
C GLU A 148 -4.16 16.41 0.77
N LEU A 149 -3.15 16.05 -0.02
CA LEU A 149 -3.17 14.86 -0.84
C LEU A 149 -3.32 13.58 0.00
N ARG A 150 -2.58 13.47 1.11
CA ARG A 150 -2.70 12.35 2.05
C ARG A 150 -4.12 12.19 2.58
N ASP A 151 -4.71 13.28 3.02
CA ASP A 151 -6.04 13.27 3.64
C ASP A 151 -7.12 13.02 2.58
N TYR A 152 -6.96 13.57 1.38
CA TYR A 152 -7.84 13.31 0.24
C TYR A 152 -7.84 11.84 -0.17
N VAL A 153 -6.65 11.24 -0.38
CA VAL A 153 -6.56 9.81 -0.75
C VAL A 153 -7.07 8.91 0.38
N ARG A 154 -6.81 9.28 1.66
CA ARG A 154 -7.35 8.53 2.79
C ARG A 154 -8.88 8.58 2.84
N MET A 155 -9.48 9.73 2.56
CA MET A 155 -10.92 9.87 2.44
C MET A 155 -11.47 8.96 1.35
N LYS A 156 -10.87 8.97 0.15
CA LYS A 156 -11.26 8.09 -0.96
C LYS A 156 -11.19 6.61 -0.61
N VAL A 157 -10.11 6.16 0.03
CA VAL A 157 -10.01 4.77 0.52
C VAL A 157 -11.08 4.48 1.58
N LYS A 158 -11.37 5.43 2.48
CA LYS A 158 -12.40 5.27 3.50
C LYS A 158 -13.80 5.09 2.88
N GLU A 159 -14.16 5.91 1.89
CA GLU A 159 -15.42 5.78 1.13
C GLU A 159 -15.57 4.36 0.58
N LEU A 160 -14.55 3.83 -0.09
CA LEU A 160 -14.55 2.49 -0.70
C LEU A 160 -14.71 1.33 0.30
N ILE A 161 -14.35 1.51 1.57
CA ILE A 161 -14.52 0.46 2.60
C ILE A 161 -15.82 0.62 3.41
N THR A 162 -16.53 1.75 3.30
CA THR A 162 -17.77 2.02 4.06
C THR A 162 -19.03 1.90 3.22
N GLU A 163 -18.93 1.97 1.90
CA GLU A 163 -20.06 1.89 0.95
C GLU A 163 -20.42 0.44 0.54
N GLN A 164 -19.92 -0.56 1.29
CA GLN A 164 -20.12 -2.00 1.00
C GLN A 164 -21.13 -2.66 1.92
#